data_3fbbeeed899c50c2479809250a434473
#
_entry.id   3fbbeeed899c50c2479809250a434473
#
_cell.length_a   1.000
_cell.length_b   1.000
_cell.length_c   1.000
_cell.angle_alpha   90.00
_cell.angle_beta   90.00
_cell.angle_gamma   90.00
#
_symmetry.space_group_name_H-M   'P 1'
#
loop_
_entity.id
_entity.type
_entity.pdbx_description
1 polymer ?
#
loop_
_entity_poly.entity_id
_entity_poly.type
_entity_poly.pdbx_seq_one_letter_code
_entity_poly.pdbx_strand_id
1 'polypeptide(L)'
;MLRENKEDVSLWHFSKGRTSRSVRVPRRLICNDGDVIRHWACEGRGVILRSEWDVADDLRAGRLVRLLPGWKAPDANVIALTHNRAGLPQRTRHFMQALQGRFKPQPPWRA
;
A
#
# COMPACT_ATOMS: atom_id res chain seq x y z
N MET A 1 4.50 1.34 -9.56
CA MET A 1 4.52 0.48 -8.37
C MET A 1 5.65 -0.53 -8.49
N LEU A 2 6.62 -0.48 -7.57
CA LEU A 2 7.64 -1.51 -7.47
C LEU A 2 7.00 -2.77 -6.88
N ARG A 3 6.83 -3.80 -7.69
CA ARG A 3 6.73 -5.17 -7.21
C ARG A 3 7.93 -5.92 -7.73
N GLU A 4 8.74 -6.39 -6.84
CA GLU A 4 9.89 -7.24 -7.15
C GLU A 4 9.51 -8.62 -7.70
N ASN A 5 8.23 -8.92 -7.80
CA ASN A 5 7.76 -10.19 -8.34
C ASN A 5 7.37 -10.04 -9.81
N LYS A 6 7.62 -11.08 -10.57
CA LYS A 6 7.33 -11.25 -12.00
C LYS A 6 5.84 -11.09 -12.40
N GLU A 7 5.02 -10.52 -11.53
CA GLU A 7 3.62 -10.26 -11.83
C GLU A 7 3.48 -9.06 -12.77
N ASP A 8 2.59 -9.18 -13.71
CA ASP A 8 2.25 -8.11 -14.63
C ASP A 8 1.59 -6.95 -13.86
N VAL A 9 2.30 -5.84 -13.69
CA VAL A 9 1.82 -4.65 -12.98
C VAL A 9 0.61 -3.98 -13.66
N SER A 10 0.29 -4.35 -14.89
CA SER A 10 -0.89 -3.86 -15.58
C SER A 10 -2.15 -4.63 -15.25
N LEU A 11 -2.03 -5.78 -14.60
CA LEU A 11 -3.15 -6.62 -14.19
C LEU A 11 -3.51 -6.33 -12.73
N TRP A 12 -4.66 -5.72 -12.52
CA TRP A 12 -5.14 -5.38 -11.19
C TRP A 12 -6.21 -6.36 -10.73
N HIS A 13 -6.06 -6.88 -9.52
CA HIS A 13 -6.96 -7.84 -8.91
C HIS A 13 -7.81 -7.17 -7.82
N PHE A 14 -9.12 -7.42 -7.87
CA PHE A 14 -10.06 -6.90 -6.88
C PHE A 14 -10.97 -8.00 -6.37
N SER A 15 -11.44 -7.84 -5.14
CA SER A 15 -12.44 -8.72 -4.55
C SER A 15 -13.54 -7.92 -3.85
N LYS A 16 -14.75 -8.46 -3.91
CA LYS A 16 -15.92 -7.94 -3.19
C LYS A 16 -16.72 -9.13 -2.67
N GLY A 17 -16.63 -9.42 -1.37
CA GLY A 17 -17.20 -10.63 -0.81
C GLY A 17 -16.60 -11.87 -1.45
N ARG A 18 -17.44 -12.69 -2.10
CA ARG A 18 -17.01 -13.91 -2.82
C ARG A 18 -16.69 -13.66 -4.28
N THR A 19 -16.90 -12.45 -4.79
CA THR A 19 -16.65 -12.09 -6.18
C THR A 19 -15.22 -11.60 -6.33
N SER A 20 -14.50 -12.12 -7.32
CA SER A 20 -13.16 -11.69 -7.70
C SER A 20 -13.15 -11.22 -9.15
N ARG A 21 -12.42 -10.15 -9.41
CA ARG A 21 -12.22 -9.61 -10.75
C ARG A 21 -10.77 -9.26 -10.98
N SER A 22 -10.30 -9.51 -12.18
CA SER A 22 -8.99 -9.07 -12.64
C SER A 22 -9.17 -8.16 -13.84
N VAL A 23 -8.57 -6.98 -13.78
CA VAL A 23 -8.72 -5.96 -14.82
C VAL A 23 -7.34 -5.60 -15.36
N ARG A 24 -7.21 -5.63 -16.68
CA ARG A 24 -6.00 -5.16 -17.35
C ARG A 24 -6.09 -3.65 -17.57
N VAL A 25 -5.18 -2.93 -16.96
CA VAL A 25 -5.13 -1.46 -17.00
C VAL A 25 -4.18 -1.00 -18.10
N PRO A 26 -4.62 -0.08 -18.99
CA PRO A 26 -3.73 0.46 -20.01
C PRO A 26 -2.52 1.17 -19.41
N ARG A 27 -1.33 0.91 -19.94
CA ARG A 27 -0.07 1.51 -19.50
C ARG A 27 0.17 2.84 -20.21
N ARG A 28 -0.46 3.90 -19.77
CA ARG A 28 -0.27 5.24 -20.35
C ARG A 28 0.85 6.02 -19.65
N LEU A 29 0.89 5.96 -18.33
CA LEU A 29 1.93 6.57 -17.51
C LEU A 29 2.51 5.49 -16.61
N ILE A 30 3.82 5.31 -16.67
CA ILE A 30 4.54 4.30 -15.88
C ILE A 30 5.71 4.96 -15.19
N CYS A 31 5.88 4.68 -13.92
CA CYS A 31 7.03 5.09 -13.14
C CYS A 31 7.37 4.03 -12.10
N ASN A 32 8.64 3.87 -11.80
CA ASN A 32 9.09 2.99 -10.72
C ASN A 32 9.17 3.70 -9.35
N ASP A 33 8.84 4.98 -9.31
CA ASP A 33 8.76 5.77 -8.08
C ASP A 33 7.30 6.00 -7.71
N GLY A 34 6.90 5.45 -6.56
CA GLY A 34 5.53 5.55 -6.09
C GLY A 34 5.11 6.96 -5.70
N ASP A 35 6.04 7.82 -5.30
CA ASP A 35 5.74 9.21 -4.95
C ASP A 35 5.39 10.02 -6.19
N VAL A 36 6.07 9.78 -7.31
CA VAL A 36 5.72 10.37 -8.61
C VAL A 36 4.32 9.96 -9.05
N ILE A 37 3.99 8.68 -8.91
CA ILE A 37 2.66 8.16 -9.25
C ILE A 37 1.57 8.84 -8.39
N ARG A 38 1.82 8.99 -7.10
CA ARG A 38 0.92 9.69 -6.18
C ARG A 38 0.70 11.15 -6.60
N HIS A 39 1.77 11.86 -6.95
CA HIS A 39 1.70 13.24 -7.45
C HIS A 39 0.87 13.35 -8.73
N TRP A 40 1.06 12.45 -9.68
CA TRP A 40 0.26 12.43 -10.91
C TRP A 40 -1.23 12.27 -10.64
N ALA A 41 -1.59 11.43 -9.66
CA ALA A 41 -2.99 11.27 -9.27
C ALA A 41 -3.55 12.55 -8.61
N CYS A 42 -2.77 13.19 -7.74
CA CYS A 42 -3.15 14.47 -7.13
C CYS A 42 -3.34 15.58 -8.18
N GLU A 43 -2.62 15.52 -9.29
CA GLU A 43 -2.78 16.43 -10.44
C GLU A 43 -3.95 16.05 -11.35
N GLY A 44 -4.70 15.01 -11.03
CA GLY A 44 -5.85 14.56 -11.83
C GLY A 44 -5.49 13.81 -13.11
N ARG A 45 -4.29 13.23 -13.20
CA ARG A 45 -3.82 12.56 -14.41
C ARG A 45 -4.36 11.14 -14.59
N GLY A 46 -4.99 10.58 -13.59
CA GLY A 46 -5.55 9.24 -13.71
C GLY A 46 -5.84 8.56 -12.37
N VAL A 47 -6.03 7.26 -12.45
CA VAL A 47 -6.33 6.38 -11.31
C VAL A 47 -5.07 5.60 -10.94
N ILE A 48 -4.79 5.50 -9.65
CA ILE A 48 -3.64 4.76 -9.13
C ILE A 48 -4.08 3.70 -8.14
N LEU A 49 -3.25 2.69 -7.97
CA LEU A 49 -3.35 1.70 -6.90
C LEU A 49 -2.17 1.89 -5.95
N ARG A 50 -2.44 2.35 -4.75
CA ARG A 50 -1.41 2.66 -3.76
C ARG A 50 -1.77 2.12 -2.38
N SER A 51 -0.75 1.93 -1.56
CA SER A 51 -0.94 1.56 -0.16
C SER A 51 -1.67 2.67 0.60
N GLU A 52 -2.55 2.28 1.50
CA GLU A 52 -3.35 3.20 2.30
C GLU A 52 -2.49 4.22 3.06
N TRP A 53 -1.39 3.77 3.64
CA TRP A 53 -0.49 4.63 4.42
C TRP A 53 0.17 5.73 3.59
N ASP A 54 0.36 5.50 2.30
CA ASP A 54 1.00 6.45 1.38
C ASP A 54 0.06 7.59 0.96
N VAL A 55 -1.23 7.34 0.93
CA VAL A 55 -2.24 8.27 0.43
C VAL A 55 -3.20 8.78 1.51
N ALA A 56 -3.00 8.38 2.76
CA ALA A 56 -3.92 8.72 3.85
C ALA A 56 -4.12 10.22 4.02
N ASP A 57 -3.04 10.99 3.98
CA ASP A 57 -3.11 12.45 4.13
C ASP A 57 -3.79 13.13 2.93
N ASP A 58 -3.56 12.63 1.73
CA ASP A 58 -4.21 13.15 0.52
C ASP A 58 -5.71 12.87 0.51
N LEU A 59 -6.12 11.71 1.04
CA LEU A 59 -7.54 11.40 1.20
C LEU A 59 -8.21 12.30 2.23
N ARG A 60 -7.55 12.54 3.37
CA ARG A 60 -8.06 13.46 4.40
C ARG A 60 -8.18 14.89 3.90
N ALA A 61 -7.21 15.34 3.11
CA ALA A 61 -7.18 16.69 2.56
C ALA A 61 -8.08 16.87 1.32
N GLY A 62 -8.66 15.79 0.80
CA GLY A 62 -9.51 15.84 -0.39
C GLY A 62 -8.75 15.97 -1.71
N ARG A 63 -7.41 15.81 -1.70
CA ARG A 63 -6.62 15.78 -2.93
C ARG A 63 -6.81 14.51 -3.74
N LEU A 64 -7.12 13.42 -3.06
CA LEU A 64 -7.46 12.13 -3.66
C LEU A 64 -8.83 11.68 -3.18
N VAL A 65 -9.51 10.90 -4.00
CA VAL A 65 -10.81 10.30 -3.69
C VAL A 65 -10.71 8.79 -3.86
N ARG A 66 -11.23 8.07 -2.89
CA ARG A 66 -11.30 6.61 -2.98
C ARG A 66 -12.34 6.19 -4.02
N LEU A 67 -11.94 5.36 -4.94
CA LEU A 67 -12.81 4.76 -5.96
C LEU A 67 -13.17 3.32 -5.59
N LEU A 68 -14.25 2.82 -6.17
CA LEU A 68 -14.73 1.45 -6.00
C LEU A 68 -14.94 1.06 -4.52
N PRO A 69 -15.80 1.80 -3.79
CA PRO A 69 -16.10 1.43 -2.41
C PRO A 69 -16.67 0.00 -2.36
N GLY A 70 -16.24 -0.79 -1.39
CA GLY A 70 -16.64 -2.19 -1.27
C GLY A 70 -15.77 -3.17 -2.04
N TRP A 71 -14.94 -2.73 -2.96
CA TRP A 71 -13.91 -3.56 -3.59
C TRP A 71 -12.58 -3.44 -2.86
N LYS A 72 -11.87 -4.54 -2.76
CA LYS A 72 -10.54 -4.61 -2.12
C LYS A 72 -9.50 -5.08 -3.12
N ALA A 73 -8.35 -4.41 -3.12
CA ALA A 73 -7.13 -4.92 -3.72
C ALA A 73 -6.46 -5.92 -2.75
N PRO A 74 -5.51 -6.75 -3.21
CA PRO A 74 -4.76 -7.64 -2.33
C PRO A 74 -4.09 -6.88 -1.19
N ASP A 75 -4.10 -7.46 0.00
CA ASP A 75 -3.47 -6.87 1.18
C ASP A 75 -1.96 -6.74 0.99
N ALA A 76 -1.42 -5.61 1.40
CA ALA A 76 0.02 -5.35 1.44
C ALA A 76 0.41 -5.04 2.89
N ASN A 77 0.73 -6.08 3.64
CA ASN A 77 1.10 -5.95 5.04
C ASN A 77 2.48 -5.27 5.19
N VAL A 78 2.61 -4.45 6.21
CA VAL A 78 3.91 -3.94 6.63
C VAL A 78 4.61 -5.02 7.45
N ILE A 79 5.76 -5.47 6.98
CA ILE A 79 6.50 -6.59 7.56
C ILE A 79 7.91 -6.12 7.93
N ALA A 80 8.34 -6.45 9.14
CA ALA A 80 9.73 -6.30 9.55
C ALA A 80 10.46 -7.63 9.33
N LEU A 81 11.46 -7.62 8.46
CA LEU A 81 12.27 -8.79 8.18
C LEU A 81 13.53 -8.76 9.03
N THR A 82 13.80 -9.87 9.72
CA THR A 82 14.99 -10.05 10.54
C THR A 82 15.71 -11.35 10.17
N HIS A 83 17.02 -11.37 10.41
CA HIS A 83 17.86 -12.51 10.01
C HIS A 83 17.56 -13.78 10.81
N ASN A 84 17.36 -13.66 12.12
CA ASN A 84 17.05 -14.80 13.00
C ASN A 84 16.31 -14.33 14.25
N ARG A 85 15.17 -14.94 14.55
CA ARG A 85 14.37 -14.61 15.74
C ARG A 85 15.06 -14.96 17.06
N ALA A 86 15.80 -16.07 17.11
CA ALA A 86 16.41 -16.58 18.34
C ALA A 86 17.68 -15.83 18.77
N GLY A 87 18.31 -15.10 17.85
CA GLY A 87 19.56 -14.40 18.07
C GLY A 87 19.48 -12.88 17.98
N LEU A 88 18.29 -12.28 18.07
CA LEU A 88 18.13 -10.83 17.91
C LEU A 88 18.79 -10.07 19.09
N PRO A 89 19.64 -9.05 18.80
CA PRO A 89 20.12 -8.14 19.82
C PRO A 89 19.00 -7.45 20.57
N GLN A 90 19.22 -7.13 21.84
CA GLN A 90 18.20 -6.47 22.66
C GLN A 90 17.71 -5.15 22.07
N ARG A 91 18.60 -4.37 21.47
CA ARG A 91 18.25 -3.12 20.77
C ARG A 91 17.26 -3.36 19.62
N THR A 92 17.41 -4.45 18.85
CA THR A 92 16.50 -4.83 17.78
C THR A 92 15.14 -5.25 18.32
N ARG A 93 15.12 -6.02 19.42
CA ARG A 93 13.87 -6.40 20.09
C ARG A 93 13.11 -5.18 20.60
N HIS A 94 13.80 -4.23 21.24
CA HIS A 94 13.21 -3.00 21.74
C HIS A 94 12.62 -2.16 20.59
N PHE A 95 13.35 -2.04 19.48
CA PHE A 95 12.87 -1.34 18.31
C PHE A 95 11.60 -1.99 17.72
N MET A 96 11.58 -3.31 17.60
CA MET A 96 10.41 -4.04 17.12
C MET A 96 9.22 -3.90 18.05
N GLN A 97 9.44 -3.94 19.37
CA GLN A 97 8.38 -3.70 20.36
C GLN A 97 7.81 -2.29 20.28
N ALA A 98 8.67 -1.29 20.08
CA ALA A 98 8.26 0.10 19.89
C ALA A 98 7.42 0.26 18.61
N LEU A 99 7.81 -0.38 17.51
CA LEU A 99 7.03 -0.40 16.28
C LEU A 99 5.67 -1.05 16.48
N GLN A 100 5.64 -2.23 17.12
CA GLN A 100 4.37 -2.92 17.38
C GLN A 100 3.44 -2.09 18.24
N GLY A 101 3.96 -1.43 19.28
CA GLY A 101 3.19 -0.54 20.12
C GLY A 101 2.63 0.67 19.37
N ARG A 102 3.38 1.18 18.38
CA ARG A 102 2.94 2.30 17.54
C ARG A 102 1.85 1.91 16.55
N PHE A 103 1.89 0.67 16.04
CA PHE A 103 0.96 0.19 15.02
C PHE A 103 -0.30 -0.48 15.59
N LYS A 104 -0.34 -0.78 16.87
CA LYS A 104 -1.47 -1.43 17.52
C LYS A 104 -2.18 -0.46 18.51
N PRO A 105 -3.52 -0.55 18.66
CA PRO A 105 -4.45 -1.47 18.00
C PRO A 105 -4.70 -1.12 16.54
N GLN A 106 -4.38 0.10 16.12
CA GLN A 106 -4.48 0.50 14.72
C GLN A 106 -3.27 1.34 14.30
N PRO A 107 -2.89 1.28 13.02
CA PRO A 107 -1.74 2.03 12.54
C PRO A 107 -1.97 3.55 12.53
N PRO A 108 -0.91 4.37 12.61
CA PRO A 108 -1.02 5.83 12.74
C PRO A 108 -1.83 6.51 11.63
N TRP A 109 -1.79 5.97 10.42
CA TRP A 109 -2.53 6.55 9.28
C TRP A 109 -4.05 6.35 9.35
N ARG A 110 -4.53 5.49 10.24
CA ARG A 110 -5.96 5.29 10.52
C ARG A 110 -6.44 6.01 11.78
N ALA A 111 -5.50 6.63 12.47
CA ALA A 111 -5.82 7.36 13.69
C ALA A 111 -6.65 8.64 13.43
#